data_73ec447931a9c2e8e68b733c5a3b88df
#
_entry.id   73ec447931a9c2e8e68b733c5a3b88df
#
_cell.length_a   1.000
_cell.length_b   1.000
_cell.length_c   1.000
_cell.angle_alpha   90.00
_cell.angle_beta   90.00
_cell.angle_gamma   90.00
#
_symmetry.space_group_name_H-M   'P 1'
#
loop_
_entity.id
_entity.type
_entity.pdbx_description
1 polymer ?
#
loop_
_entity_poly.entity_id
_entity_poly.type
_entity_poly.pdbx_seq_one_letter_code
_entity_poly.pdbx_strand_id
1 'polypeptide(L)'
;MQTLVCYKQLPIWTQDTIPPGFLRQHNTKASTWAQLKVLKGELRFALLDEAGMLLSEHLFSPEQQPPMLEPQVWHKIVSASADVECQLSFYCTADDYFAKKYKLTPTHSEILAAQPSLQGNTALDVGCGSGRNALFLSQHGFQVDAWDVNAQSLERLNEIIQQEQIQSIHTALRDLNINPQIQGQYDFVYCTVVMMFLQPDTIPTLIQQMQQATKAGGLNLIVCAMDSEDYPVQPDFPFSFKPGELKAYYEGWTLLKYNENVGELHRVDEQDKRIQQRFATLLAQKIA
;
A
#
# COMPACT_ATOMS: atom_id res chain seq x y z
N MET A 1 -10.44 19.75 -1.19
CA MET A 1 -9.43 19.39 -2.22
C MET A 1 -8.52 18.33 -1.63
N GLN A 2 -8.25 17.27 -2.36
CA GLN A 2 -7.33 16.21 -1.92
C GLN A 2 -5.90 16.78 -1.92
N THR A 3 -5.20 16.67 -0.80
CA THR A 3 -3.81 17.17 -0.69
C THR A 3 -2.89 16.21 -1.42
N LEU A 4 -2.16 16.73 -2.44
CA LEU A 4 -1.18 15.96 -3.19
C LEU A 4 0.22 16.16 -2.59
N VAL A 5 1.01 15.08 -2.54
CA VAL A 5 2.37 15.07 -2.01
C VAL A 5 3.35 14.71 -3.13
N CYS A 6 4.43 15.48 -3.27
CA CYS A 6 5.50 15.17 -4.21
C CYS A 6 6.29 13.94 -3.70
N TYR A 7 6.28 12.84 -4.46
CA TYR A 7 7.04 11.65 -4.10
C TYR A 7 8.28 11.43 -4.95
N LYS A 8 8.41 12.14 -6.08
CA LYS A 8 9.56 12.04 -6.96
C LYS A 8 9.76 13.33 -7.75
N GLN A 9 10.98 13.85 -7.75
CA GLN A 9 11.42 14.96 -8.59
C GLN A 9 12.57 14.46 -9.47
N LEU A 10 12.51 14.76 -10.76
CA LEU A 10 13.56 14.41 -11.71
C LEU A 10 14.61 15.53 -11.79
N PRO A 11 15.81 15.23 -12.29
CA PRO A 11 16.80 16.26 -12.58
C PRO A 11 16.25 17.33 -13.54
N ILE A 12 16.87 18.50 -13.55
CA ILE A 12 16.58 19.53 -14.55
C ILE A 12 17.01 19.01 -15.91
N TRP A 13 16.13 19.16 -16.90
CA TRP A 13 16.41 18.83 -18.29
C TRP A 13 16.69 20.07 -19.11
N THR A 14 17.62 19.97 -20.04
CA THR A 14 17.86 20.88 -21.16
C THR A 14 17.30 20.24 -22.43
N GLN A 15 17.37 20.98 -23.55
CA GLN A 15 16.93 20.45 -24.87
C GLN A 15 17.53 19.07 -25.19
N ASP A 16 18.82 18.89 -24.87
CA ASP A 16 19.57 17.66 -25.20
C ASP A 16 19.34 16.51 -24.20
N THR A 17 18.82 16.82 -23.00
CA THR A 17 18.65 15.84 -21.91
C THR A 17 17.21 15.45 -21.64
N ILE A 18 16.23 16.03 -22.35
CA ILE A 18 14.83 15.59 -22.29
C ILE A 18 14.79 14.11 -22.73
N PRO A 19 14.34 13.18 -21.88
CA PRO A 19 14.34 11.75 -22.25
C PRO A 19 13.41 11.50 -23.45
N PRO A 20 13.83 10.69 -24.44
CA PRO A 20 13.08 10.47 -25.70
C PRO A 20 11.64 9.98 -25.50
N GLY A 21 11.34 9.30 -24.37
CA GLY A 21 10.00 8.86 -24.02
C GLY A 21 9.00 10.03 -23.86
N PHE A 22 9.46 11.20 -23.41
CA PHE A 22 8.62 12.40 -23.23
C PHE A 22 8.33 13.16 -24.53
N LEU A 23 9.10 12.87 -25.58
CA LEU A 23 8.87 13.40 -26.93
C LEU A 23 7.85 12.58 -27.72
N ARG A 24 7.45 11.43 -27.20
CA ARG A 24 6.42 10.55 -27.75
C ARG A 24 5.17 10.61 -26.91
N GLN A 25 4.04 10.16 -27.48
CA GLN A 25 2.80 10.00 -26.74
C GLN A 25 3.01 9.12 -25.51
N HIS A 26 2.65 9.63 -24.34
CA HIS A 26 2.69 8.93 -23.07
C HIS A 26 1.66 9.52 -22.11
N ASN A 27 1.41 8.80 -21.01
CA ASN A 27 0.59 9.29 -19.92
C ASN A 27 1.23 8.94 -18.55
N THR A 28 0.66 9.47 -17.48
CA THR A 28 1.00 9.03 -16.12
C THR A 28 0.15 7.81 -15.73
N LYS A 29 0.65 7.02 -14.78
CA LYS A 29 -0.13 5.93 -14.19
C LYS A 29 -1.33 6.45 -13.42
N ALA A 30 -2.31 5.58 -13.17
CA ALA A 30 -3.41 5.87 -12.24
C ALA A 30 -2.87 6.39 -10.90
N SER A 31 -3.61 7.29 -10.26
CA SER A 31 -3.22 7.95 -9.00
C SER A 31 -1.83 8.62 -9.03
N THR A 32 -1.40 9.10 -10.21
CA THR A 32 -0.12 9.80 -10.39
C THR A 32 -0.33 11.09 -11.16
N TRP A 33 -0.18 12.22 -10.48
CA TRP A 33 -0.18 13.55 -11.06
C TRP A 33 1.24 13.96 -11.47
N ALA A 34 1.36 14.80 -12.48
CA ALA A 34 2.63 15.29 -12.95
C ALA A 34 2.63 16.82 -13.06
N GLN A 35 3.69 17.46 -12.56
CA GLN A 35 3.92 18.89 -12.69
C GLN A 35 5.23 19.10 -13.44
N LEU A 36 5.13 19.59 -14.67
CA LEU A 36 6.27 20.11 -15.40
C LEU A 36 6.45 21.59 -15.03
N LYS A 37 7.66 22.01 -14.72
CA LYS A 37 8.00 23.41 -14.45
C LYS A 37 9.03 23.86 -15.47
N VAL A 38 8.73 24.92 -16.23
CA VAL A 38 9.68 25.59 -17.12
C VAL A 38 10.46 26.64 -16.30
N LEU A 39 11.76 26.46 -16.23
CA LEU A 39 12.67 27.33 -15.47
C LEU A 39 13.30 28.39 -16.33
N LYS A 40 13.52 28.08 -17.63
CA LYS A 40 14.11 28.98 -18.63
C LYS A 40 13.67 28.54 -20.04
N GLY A 41 13.63 29.47 -20.97
CA GLY A 41 13.28 29.22 -22.37
C GLY A 41 11.81 28.90 -22.57
N GLU A 42 11.52 28.18 -23.65
CA GLU A 42 10.16 27.87 -24.08
C GLU A 42 10.01 26.35 -24.37
N LEU A 43 8.83 25.84 -24.13
CA LEU A 43 8.49 24.43 -24.36
C LEU A 43 7.09 24.32 -24.99
N ARG A 44 6.99 23.67 -26.16
CA ARG A 44 5.72 23.30 -26.79
C ARG A 44 5.25 21.97 -26.27
N PHE A 45 4.00 21.92 -25.86
CA PHE A 45 3.38 20.78 -25.21
C PHE A 45 2.03 20.49 -25.82
N ALA A 46 1.78 19.23 -26.17
CA ALA A 46 0.52 18.76 -26.74
C ALA A 46 -0.23 17.85 -25.80
N LEU A 47 -1.52 18.08 -25.66
CA LEU A 47 -2.49 17.15 -25.10
C LEU A 47 -3.06 16.30 -26.25
N LEU A 48 -3.19 15.01 -25.99
CA LEU A 48 -3.59 14.01 -26.99
C LEU A 48 -4.77 13.19 -26.45
N ASP A 49 -5.50 12.56 -27.35
CA ASP A 49 -6.37 11.45 -26.96
C ASP A 49 -5.59 10.12 -26.91
N GLU A 50 -6.25 9.04 -26.54
CA GLU A 50 -5.65 7.70 -26.45
C GLU A 50 -5.16 7.18 -27.82
N ALA A 51 -5.81 7.58 -28.92
CA ALA A 51 -5.43 7.23 -30.28
C ALA A 51 -4.25 8.08 -30.81
N GLY A 52 -3.79 9.09 -30.02
CA GLY A 52 -2.69 9.98 -30.37
C GLY A 52 -3.10 11.19 -31.21
N MET A 53 -4.40 11.44 -31.35
CA MET A 53 -4.90 12.64 -32.04
C MET A 53 -4.67 13.89 -31.15
N LEU A 54 -4.27 14.98 -31.77
CA LEU A 54 -4.04 16.27 -31.12
C LEU A 54 -5.36 16.86 -30.60
N LEU A 55 -5.46 17.08 -29.30
CA LEU A 55 -6.58 17.79 -28.67
C LEU A 55 -6.28 19.29 -28.52
N SER A 56 -5.07 19.62 -28.05
CA SER A 56 -4.60 21.00 -27.95
C SER A 56 -3.07 21.06 -27.90
N GLU A 57 -2.52 22.21 -28.29
CA GLU A 57 -1.10 22.50 -28.20
C GLU A 57 -0.90 23.84 -27.51
N HIS A 58 0.08 23.90 -26.60
CA HIS A 58 0.36 25.07 -25.78
C HIS A 58 1.86 25.37 -25.80
N LEU A 59 2.20 26.66 -25.73
CA LEU A 59 3.55 27.15 -25.51
C LEU A 59 3.67 27.56 -24.03
N PHE A 60 4.64 27.00 -23.34
CA PHE A 60 4.92 27.31 -21.94
C PHE A 60 6.28 27.96 -21.77
N SER A 61 6.38 28.87 -20.78
CA SER A 61 7.57 29.62 -20.42
C SER A 61 7.63 29.79 -18.89
N PRO A 62 8.68 30.39 -18.32
CA PRO A 62 8.71 30.74 -16.90
C PRO A 62 7.50 31.57 -16.43
N GLU A 63 6.96 32.43 -17.29
CA GLU A 63 5.82 33.32 -17.03
C GLU A 63 4.47 32.60 -17.23
N GLN A 64 4.45 31.62 -18.11
CA GLN A 64 3.23 30.82 -18.45
C GLN A 64 3.49 29.34 -18.22
N GLN A 65 3.30 28.90 -16.99
CA GLN A 65 3.58 27.52 -16.56
C GLN A 65 2.53 26.52 -17.02
N PRO A 66 2.93 25.26 -17.32
CA PRO A 66 2.00 24.16 -17.52
C PRO A 66 1.14 23.94 -16.27
N PRO A 67 -0.15 23.63 -16.44
CA PRO A 67 -0.97 23.15 -15.32
C PRO A 67 -0.46 21.79 -14.81
N MET A 68 -0.86 21.41 -13.60
CA MET A 68 -0.68 20.05 -13.13
C MET A 68 -1.48 19.11 -14.01
N LEU A 69 -0.84 18.04 -14.48
CA LEU A 69 -1.47 17.01 -15.28
C LEU A 69 -2.15 15.99 -14.37
N GLU A 70 -3.40 15.72 -14.65
CA GLU A 70 -4.17 14.67 -14.02
C GLU A 70 -3.65 13.28 -14.42
N PRO A 71 -3.92 12.23 -13.61
CA PRO A 71 -3.57 10.86 -13.95
C PRO A 71 -4.14 10.44 -15.31
N GLN A 72 -3.33 9.66 -16.06
CA GLN A 72 -3.73 9.02 -17.33
C GLN A 72 -4.03 9.99 -18.49
N VAL A 73 -3.77 11.30 -18.35
CA VAL A 73 -3.89 12.26 -19.45
C VAL A 73 -2.76 12.04 -20.46
N TRP A 74 -3.10 11.75 -21.72
CA TRP A 74 -2.15 11.56 -22.81
C TRP A 74 -1.55 12.87 -23.27
N HIS A 75 -0.22 12.91 -23.40
CA HIS A 75 0.51 14.11 -23.75
C HIS A 75 1.90 13.81 -24.33
N LYS A 76 2.54 14.87 -24.84
CA LYS A 76 3.96 14.83 -25.25
C LYS A 76 4.57 16.24 -25.25
N ILE A 77 5.89 16.32 -25.13
CA ILE A 77 6.66 17.50 -25.50
C ILE A 77 6.85 17.48 -27.02
N VAL A 78 6.45 18.54 -27.69
CA VAL A 78 6.55 18.68 -29.16
C VAL A 78 7.91 19.22 -29.57
N SER A 79 8.34 20.28 -28.90
CA SER A 79 9.66 20.90 -29.11
C SER A 79 10.03 21.76 -27.90
N ALA A 80 11.31 22.13 -27.83
CA ALA A 80 11.84 23.00 -26.80
C ALA A 80 12.85 23.99 -27.43
N SER A 81 12.98 25.19 -26.86
CA SER A 81 14.01 26.17 -27.26
C SER A 81 15.40 25.65 -26.90
N ALA A 82 16.44 26.18 -27.59
CA ALA A 82 17.82 25.75 -27.36
C ALA A 82 18.33 26.05 -25.93
N ASP A 83 17.73 27.00 -25.25
CA ASP A 83 18.08 27.41 -23.88
C ASP A 83 17.10 26.93 -22.83
N VAL A 84 16.21 25.98 -23.17
CA VAL A 84 15.22 25.43 -22.23
C VAL A 84 15.88 24.78 -21.02
N GLU A 85 15.35 25.09 -19.85
CA GLU A 85 15.54 24.33 -18.62
C GLU A 85 14.16 24.01 -18.03
N CYS A 86 13.89 22.75 -17.80
CA CYS A 86 12.61 22.32 -17.21
C CYS A 86 12.81 21.18 -16.24
N GLN A 87 11.85 21.01 -15.31
CA GLN A 87 11.91 19.98 -14.27
C GLN A 87 10.55 19.33 -14.08
N LEU A 88 10.52 18.01 -14.04
CA LEU A 88 9.32 17.23 -13.84
C LEU A 88 9.27 16.66 -12.42
N SER A 89 8.13 16.85 -11.76
CA SER A 89 7.83 16.29 -10.45
C SER A 89 6.56 15.45 -10.52
N PHE A 90 6.55 14.33 -9.79
CA PHE A 90 5.40 13.44 -9.66
C PHE A 90 4.78 13.54 -8.28
N TYR A 91 3.45 13.53 -8.25
CA TYR A 91 2.65 13.65 -7.04
C TYR A 91 1.67 12.49 -6.93
N CYS A 92 1.26 12.21 -5.71
CA CYS A 92 0.21 11.26 -5.39
C CYS A 92 -0.56 11.73 -4.15
N THR A 93 -1.59 10.99 -3.76
CA THR A 93 -2.25 11.18 -2.46
C THR A 93 -1.30 10.86 -1.32
N ALA A 94 -1.56 11.37 -0.12
CA ALA A 94 -0.77 11.03 1.06
C ALA A 94 -0.77 9.51 1.30
N ASP A 95 -1.91 8.83 1.15
CA ASP A 95 -2.06 7.40 1.36
C ASP A 95 -1.20 6.54 0.41
N ASP A 96 -0.96 7.03 -0.82
CA ASP A 96 -0.15 6.35 -1.83
C ASP A 96 1.35 6.67 -1.73
N TYR A 97 1.75 7.64 -0.88
CA TYR A 97 3.11 8.19 -0.86
C TYR A 97 4.19 7.14 -0.70
N PHE A 98 4.11 6.32 0.33
CA PHE A 98 5.12 5.32 0.61
C PHE A 98 5.17 4.24 -0.48
N ALA A 99 3.99 3.79 -0.95
CA ALA A 99 3.91 2.82 -2.03
C ALA A 99 4.58 3.34 -3.32
N LYS A 100 4.31 4.59 -3.69
CA LYS A 100 4.88 5.23 -4.89
C LYS A 100 6.38 5.53 -4.74
N LYS A 101 6.79 6.14 -3.62
CA LYS A 101 8.18 6.56 -3.39
C LYS A 101 9.13 5.38 -3.24
N TYR A 102 8.74 4.39 -2.46
CA TYR A 102 9.57 3.23 -2.12
C TYR A 102 9.25 1.97 -2.92
N LYS A 103 8.33 2.05 -3.88
CA LYS A 103 7.89 0.90 -4.70
C LYS A 103 7.43 -0.28 -3.85
N LEU A 104 6.68 0.02 -2.79
CA LEU A 104 6.03 -1.00 -1.97
C LEU A 104 4.74 -1.46 -2.64
N THR A 105 4.27 -2.64 -2.25
CA THR A 105 2.88 -3.04 -2.51
C THR A 105 1.96 -2.01 -1.85
N PRO A 106 0.86 -1.59 -2.49
CA PRO A 106 -0.10 -0.67 -1.87
C PRO A 106 -0.64 -1.20 -0.53
N THR A 107 -1.06 -0.28 0.34
CA THR A 107 -1.75 -0.60 1.59
C THR A 107 -2.88 -1.60 1.32
N HIS A 108 -3.02 -2.58 2.20
CA HIS A 108 -4.03 -3.64 2.03
C HIS A 108 -5.44 -3.03 2.03
N SER A 109 -6.29 -3.44 1.09
CA SER A 109 -7.64 -2.90 0.92
C SER A 109 -8.49 -2.99 2.20
N GLU A 110 -8.28 -4.04 3.00
CA GLU A 110 -9.00 -4.23 4.27
C GLU A 110 -8.54 -3.26 5.37
N ILE A 111 -7.27 -2.83 5.34
CA ILE A 111 -6.77 -1.76 6.23
C ILE A 111 -7.41 -0.42 5.84
N LEU A 112 -7.45 -0.11 4.53
CA LEU A 112 -8.13 1.10 4.03
C LEU A 112 -9.61 1.10 4.40
N ALA A 113 -10.29 -0.04 4.25
CA ALA A 113 -11.70 -0.19 4.60
C ALA A 113 -11.96 -0.10 6.11
N ALA A 114 -11.04 -0.55 6.96
CA ALA A 114 -11.16 -0.49 8.41
C ALA A 114 -10.90 0.92 8.97
N GLN A 115 -10.09 1.73 8.29
CA GLN A 115 -9.60 3.03 8.76
C GLN A 115 -10.71 3.95 9.33
N PRO A 116 -11.90 4.12 8.70
CA PRO A 116 -12.96 4.97 9.25
C PRO A 116 -13.54 4.49 10.57
N SER A 117 -13.37 3.22 10.92
CA SER A 117 -13.86 2.60 12.16
C SER A 117 -12.81 2.57 13.28
N LEU A 118 -11.56 2.91 12.97
CA LEU A 118 -10.48 2.89 13.95
C LEU A 118 -10.66 4.00 15.00
N GLN A 119 -10.48 3.64 16.25
CA GLN A 119 -10.44 4.53 17.39
C GLN A 119 -9.11 4.36 18.12
N GLY A 120 -8.69 5.39 18.84
CA GLY A 120 -7.40 5.37 19.55
C GLY A 120 -6.21 5.63 18.62
N ASN A 121 -5.01 5.23 19.04
CA ASN A 121 -3.77 5.57 18.34
C ASN A 121 -2.66 4.54 18.47
N THR A 122 -2.94 3.34 18.97
CA THR A 122 -1.93 2.26 19.09
C THR A 122 -2.33 1.07 18.24
N ALA A 123 -1.39 0.55 17.44
CA ALA A 123 -1.63 -0.59 16.58
C ALA A 123 -0.49 -1.61 16.63
N LEU A 124 -0.83 -2.87 16.39
CA LEU A 124 0.13 -3.96 16.21
C LEU A 124 -0.05 -4.59 14.83
N ASP A 125 1.01 -4.55 14.02
CA ASP A 125 1.11 -5.21 12.71
C ASP A 125 1.79 -6.57 12.88
N VAL A 126 1.00 -7.62 12.85
CA VAL A 126 1.45 -9.01 13.00
C VAL A 126 1.82 -9.57 11.63
N GLY A 127 3.13 -9.60 11.32
CA GLY A 127 3.66 -9.94 10.00
C GLY A 127 3.64 -8.75 9.04
N CYS A 128 4.37 -7.70 9.42
CA CYS A 128 4.32 -6.41 8.73
C CYS A 128 5.00 -6.40 7.34
N GLY A 129 5.85 -7.38 7.03
CA GLY A 129 6.69 -7.35 5.84
C GLY A 129 7.52 -6.08 5.77
N SER A 130 7.54 -5.43 4.60
CA SER A 130 8.22 -4.13 4.42
C SER A 130 7.35 -2.92 4.84
N GLY A 131 6.32 -3.14 5.67
CA GLY A 131 5.62 -2.09 6.41
C GLY A 131 4.53 -1.33 5.67
N ARG A 132 3.96 -1.84 4.56
CA ARG A 132 2.94 -1.12 3.78
C ARG A 132 1.76 -0.62 4.61
N ASN A 133 1.29 -1.43 5.57
CA ASN A 133 0.17 -1.10 6.43
C ASN A 133 0.62 -0.25 7.64
N ALA A 134 1.77 -0.58 8.24
CA ALA A 134 2.34 0.17 9.36
C ALA A 134 2.64 1.63 8.97
N LEU A 135 3.22 1.86 7.79
CA LEU A 135 3.49 3.19 7.25
C LEU A 135 2.21 4.00 7.02
N PHE A 136 1.17 3.37 6.46
CA PHE A 136 -0.14 3.99 6.29
C PHE A 136 -0.75 4.41 7.64
N LEU A 137 -0.79 3.51 8.62
CA LEU A 137 -1.35 3.83 9.94
C LEU A 137 -0.55 4.90 10.68
N SER A 138 0.78 4.90 10.54
CA SER A 138 1.64 5.95 11.07
C SER A 138 1.28 7.34 10.51
N GLN A 139 1.00 7.46 9.20
CA GLN A 139 0.51 8.71 8.60
C GLN A 139 -0.85 9.15 9.15
N HIS A 140 -1.65 8.20 9.65
CA HIS A 140 -2.95 8.44 10.28
C HIS A 140 -2.87 8.59 11.81
N GLY A 141 -1.66 8.82 12.35
CA GLY A 141 -1.44 9.17 13.76
C GLY A 141 -1.31 7.99 14.71
N PHE A 142 -1.17 6.76 14.20
CA PHE A 142 -0.96 5.58 15.05
C PHE A 142 0.52 5.42 15.43
N GLN A 143 0.74 4.99 16.67
CA GLN A 143 1.96 4.35 17.13
C GLN A 143 1.85 2.87 16.78
N VAL A 144 2.77 2.35 15.99
CA VAL A 144 2.67 1.00 15.43
C VAL A 144 3.84 0.15 15.87
N ASP A 145 3.58 -0.94 16.57
CA ASP A 145 4.54 -2.03 16.71
C ASP A 145 4.41 -2.94 15.49
N ALA A 146 5.51 -3.16 14.77
CA ALA A 146 5.55 -3.86 13.49
C ALA A 146 6.49 -5.06 13.57
N TRP A 147 5.94 -6.28 13.52
CA TRP A 147 6.67 -7.51 13.71
C TRP A 147 6.73 -8.34 12.44
N ASP A 148 7.89 -8.91 12.15
CA ASP A 148 8.05 -9.87 11.07
C ASP A 148 9.19 -10.85 11.38
N VAL A 149 9.16 -12.03 10.76
CA VAL A 149 10.23 -13.02 10.82
C VAL A 149 11.32 -12.76 9.78
N ASN A 150 11.01 -11.98 8.73
CA ASN A 150 11.92 -11.68 7.63
C ASN A 150 12.78 -10.44 7.96
N ALA A 151 14.02 -10.68 8.35
CA ALA A 151 14.97 -9.62 8.69
C ALA A 151 15.20 -8.62 7.53
N GLN A 152 15.22 -9.08 6.28
CA GLN A 152 15.43 -8.21 5.11
C GLN A 152 14.24 -7.27 4.87
N SER A 153 13.02 -7.76 5.12
CA SER A 153 11.81 -6.92 5.05
C SER A 153 11.83 -5.83 6.14
N LEU A 154 12.25 -6.19 7.36
CA LEU A 154 12.38 -5.23 8.46
C LEU A 154 13.51 -4.22 8.21
N GLU A 155 14.64 -4.65 7.67
CA GLU A 155 15.73 -3.75 7.28
C GLU A 155 15.23 -2.68 6.31
N ARG A 156 14.51 -3.09 5.26
CA ARG A 156 13.89 -2.16 4.31
C ARG A 156 12.89 -1.20 4.97
N LEU A 157 12.07 -1.67 5.90
CA LEU A 157 11.17 -0.81 6.67
C LEU A 157 11.95 0.18 7.53
N ASN A 158 13.01 -0.27 8.21
CA ASN A 158 13.86 0.59 9.05
C ASN A 158 14.60 1.66 8.24
N GLU A 159 15.05 1.35 7.01
CA GLU A 159 15.59 2.35 6.09
C GLU A 159 14.58 3.46 5.76
N ILE A 160 13.32 3.07 5.49
CA ILE A 160 12.24 4.04 5.23
C ILE A 160 11.97 4.89 6.49
N ILE A 161 11.86 4.27 7.65
CA ILE A 161 11.66 4.94 8.94
C ILE A 161 12.76 5.99 9.17
N GLN A 162 14.02 5.63 8.92
CA GLN A 162 15.16 6.54 9.08
C GLN A 162 15.13 7.68 8.06
N GLN A 163 14.89 7.38 6.78
CA GLN A 163 14.87 8.39 5.70
C GLN A 163 13.74 9.41 5.88
N GLU A 164 12.58 8.97 6.37
CA GLU A 164 11.39 9.79 6.60
C GLU A 164 11.32 10.35 8.02
N GLN A 165 12.29 10.02 8.88
CA GLN A 165 12.36 10.44 10.29
C GLN A 165 11.09 10.08 11.08
N ILE A 166 10.51 8.89 10.80
CA ILE A 166 9.30 8.40 11.46
C ILE A 166 9.64 7.96 12.87
N GLN A 167 8.92 8.47 13.88
CA GLN A 167 9.10 8.13 15.28
C GLN A 167 7.99 7.21 15.81
N SER A 168 6.96 6.95 15.01
CA SER A 168 5.75 6.25 15.42
C SER A 168 5.71 4.78 15.03
N ILE A 169 6.80 4.22 14.47
CA ILE A 169 6.88 2.80 14.12
C ILE A 169 8.07 2.17 14.85
N HIS A 170 7.80 1.08 15.59
CA HIS A 170 8.80 0.26 16.25
C HIS A 170 8.81 -1.13 15.65
N THR A 171 9.94 -1.55 15.08
CA THR A 171 10.07 -2.85 14.43
C THR A 171 10.65 -3.89 15.39
N ALA A 172 10.21 -5.14 15.26
CA ALA A 172 10.81 -6.26 15.98
C ALA A 172 10.88 -7.53 15.12
N LEU A 173 12.06 -8.15 15.11
CA LEU A 173 12.23 -9.48 14.52
C LEU A 173 11.58 -10.52 15.41
N ARG A 174 10.54 -11.19 14.92
CA ARG A 174 9.79 -12.19 15.68
C ARG A 174 9.37 -13.37 14.82
N ASP A 175 9.69 -14.56 15.27
CA ASP A 175 9.13 -15.80 14.76
C ASP A 175 7.93 -16.20 15.62
N LEU A 176 6.73 -16.06 15.05
CA LEU A 176 5.46 -16.36 15.73
C LEU A 176 5.27 -17.85 15.95
N ASN A 177 5.93 -18.73 15.18
CA ASN A 177 5.91 -20.17 15.43
C ASN A 177 6.69 -20.55 16.69
N ILE A 178 7.70 -19.74 17.06
CA ILE A 178 8.50 -19.96 18.27
C ILE A 178 7.88 -19.23 19.47
N ASN A 179 7.45 -17.99 19.25
CA ASN A 179 6.92 -17.14 20.32
C ASN A 179 5.71 -16.32 19.84
N PRO A 180 4.49 -16.87 19.93
CA PRO A 180 3.26 -16.17 19.56
C PRO A 180 2.75 -15.17 20.61
N GLN A 181 3.49 -14.99 21.73
CA GLN A 181 3.06 -14.13 22.85
C GLN A 181 3.06 -12.64 22.42
N ILE A 182 1.97 -11.93 22.71
CA ILE A 182 1.83 -10.50 22.47
C ILE A 182 1.85 -9.77 23.81
N GLN A 183 2.79 -8.87 23.98
CA GLN A 183 2.86 -7.97 25.12
C GLN A 183 2.30 -6.59 24.73
N GLY A 184 1.65 -5.92 25.69
CA GLY A 184 1.04 -4.62 25.46
C GLY A 184 -0.47 -4.70 25.21
N GLN A 185 -1.06 -3.51 25.01
CA GLN A 185 -2.48 -3.32 24.75
C GLN A 185 -2.65 -2.33 23.61
N TYR A 186 -3.40 -2.71 22.60
CA TYR A 186 -3.55 -1.96 21.36
C TYR A 186 -5.02 -1.63 21.08
N ASP A 187 -5.23 -0.52 20.41
CA ASP A 187 -6.55 -0.15 19.90
C ASP A 187 -6.87 -0.92 18.62
N PHE A 188 -5.83 -1.32 17.86
CA PHE A 188 -5.98 -2.10 16.63
C PHE A 188 -4.88 -3.17 16.52
N VAL A 189 -5.27 -4.44 16.42
CA VAL A 189 -4.36 -5.57 16.17
C VAL A 189 -4.75 -6.20 14.84
N TYR A 190 -3.79 -6.32 13.91
CA TYR A 190 -4.11 -6.86 12.60
C TYR A 190 -3.04 -7.83 12.08
N CYS A 191 -3.52 -8.80 11.29
CA CYS A 191 -2.73 -9.84 10.67
C CYS A 191 -3.26 -10.07 9.25
N THR A 192 -2.58 -9.54 8.24
CA THR A 192 -3.04 -9.60 6.86
C THR A 192 -2.14 -10.47 6.01
N VAL A 193 -2.66 -11.61 5.53
CA VAL A 193 -1.96 -12.53 4.60
C VAL A 193 -0.69 -13.12 5.22
N VAL A 194 -0.73 -13.50 6.50
CA VAL A 194 0.41 -14.05 7.27
C VAL A 194 0.12 -15.42 7.83
N MET A 195 -1.05 -15.66 8.44
CA MET A 195 -1.34 -16.89 9.16
C MET A 195 -1.19 -18.15 8.30
N MET A 196 -1.41 -18.07 6.99
CA MET A 196 -1.22 -19.20 6.07
C MET A 196 0.23 -19.71 6.01
N PHE A 197 1.20 -18.93 6.46
CA PHE A 197 2.63 -19.31 6.50
C PHE A 197 3.06 -19.85 7.86
N LEU A 198 2.17 -19.87 8.85
CA LEU A 198 2.44 -20.36 10.20
C LEU A 198 2.07 -21.83 10.34
N GLN A 199 2.67 -22.49 11.34
CA GLN A 199 2.28 -23.86 11.70
C GLN A 199 0.86 -23.88 12.26
N PRO A 200 0.05 -24.91 11.95
CA PRO A 200 -1.35 -24.99 12.40
C PRO A 200 -1.52 -24.89 13.92
N ASP A 201 -0.62 -25.49 14.69
CA ASP A 201 -0.66 -25.48 16.16
C ASP A 201 -0.41 -24.09 16.77
N THR A 202 0.18 -23.17 16.02
CA THR A 202 0.41 -21.80 16.45
C THR A 202 -0.85 -20.93 16.40
N ILE A 203 -1.76 -21.21 15.47
CA ILE A 203 -2.88 -20.33 15.10
C ILE A 203 -3.84 -20.08 16.27
N PRO A 204 -4.34 -21.10 17.03
CA PRO A 204 -5.25 -20.84 18.13
C PRO A 204 -4.64 -19.95 19.20
N THR A 205 -3.37 -20.18 19.53
CA THR A 205 -2.64 -19.36 20.52
C THR A 205 -2.44 -17.95 20.02
N LEU A 206 -2.04 -17.75 18.76
CA LEU A 206 -1.83 -16.42 18.19
C LEU A 206 -3.13 -15.61 18.18
N ILE A 207 -4.25 -16.19 17.76
CA ILE A 207 -5.55 -15.52 17.77
C ILE A 207 -5.93 -15.12 19.20
N GLN A 208 -5.78 -16.03 20.17
CA GLN A 208 -6.04 -15.73 21.57
C GLN A 208 -5.16 -14.57 22.08
N GLN A 209 -3.88 -14.55 21.72
CA GLN A 209 -2.98 -13.45 22.08
C GLN A 209 -3.39 -12.11 21.43
N MET A 210 -3.79 -12.12 20.16
CA MET A 210 -4.33 -10.94 19.48
C MET A 210 -5.58 -10.39 20.21
N GLN A 211 -6.50 -11.28 20.59
CA GLN A 211 -7.71 -10.91 21.35
C GLN A 211 -7.38 -10.34 22.72
N GLN A 212 -6.43 -10.94 23.44
CA GLN A 212 -6.01 -10.50 24.77
C GLN A 212 -5.30 -9.13 24.70
N ALA A 213 -4.46 -8.92 23.69
CA ALA A 213 -3.74 -7.68 23.46
C ALA A 213 -4.62 -6.53 22.93
N THR A 214 -5.88 -6.81 22.59
CA THR A 214 -6.79 -5.77 22.12
C THR A 214 -7.52 -5.16 23.30
N LYS A 215 -7.49 -3.83 23.41
CA LYS A 215 -8.24 -3.04 24.42
C LYS A 215 -9.75 -3.25 24.26
N ALA A 216 -10.51 -2.99 25.32
CA ALA A 216 -11.98 -2.89 25.23
C ALA A 216 -12.37 -1.84 24.19
N GLY A 217 -13.30 -2.16 23.29
CA GLY A 217 -13.68 -1.33 22.15
C GLY A 217 -12.69 -1.33 20.99
N GLY A 218 -11.51 -1.90 21.16
CA GLY A 218 -10.49 -2.04 20.10
C GLY A 218 -10.86 -3.09 19.04
N LEU A 219 -10.13 -3.11 17.94
CA LEU A 219 -10.44 -3.92 16.76
C LEU A 219 -9.37 -4.97 16.47
N ASN A 220 -9.81 -6.14 15.99
CA ASN A 220 -8.96 -7.10 15.29
C ASN A 220 -9.33 -7.18 13.81
N LEU A 221 -8.32 -7.20 12.94
CA LEU A 221 -8.46 -7.49 11.52
C LEU A 221 -7.61 -8.70 11.15
N ILE A 222 -8.22 -9.72 10.55
CA ILE A 222 -7.52 -10.89 10.04
C ILE A 222 -7.92 -11.12 8.59
N VAL A 223 -6.92 -11.36 7.74
CA VAL A 223 -7.09 -11.83 6.36
C VAL A 223 -6.17 -13.02 6.16
N CYS A 224 -6.73 -14.18 5.85
CA CYS A 224 -5.97 -15.41 5.67
C CYS A 224 -6.60 -16.29 4.59
N ALA A 225 -5.77 -17.05 3.87
CA ALA A 225 -6.23 -18.03 2.90
C ALA A 225 -7.13 -19.09 3.55
N MET A 226 -8.09 -19.58 2.78
CA MET A 226 -9.00 -20.65 3.14
C MET A 226 -8.79 -21.86 2.24
N ASP A 227 -9.17 -23.03 2.76
CA ASP A 227 -9.35 -24.25 1.98
C ASP A 227 -10.84 -24.51 1.78
N SER A 228 -11.29 -24.56 0.54
CA SER A 228 -12.67 -24.81 0.17
C SER A 228 -12.73 -25.73 -1.07
N GLU A 229 -13.86 -26.41 -1.29
CA GLU A 229 -14.02 -27.34 -2.43
C GLU A 229 -13.82 -26.65 -3.78
N ASP A 230 -14.30 -25.40 -3.92
CA ASP A 230 -14.23 -24.63 -5.17
C ASP A 230 -12.87 -23.94 -5.39
N TYR A 231 -12.15 -23.66 -4.30
CA TYR A 231 -10.80 -23.07 -4.32
C TYR A 231 -9.90 -23.79 -3.30
N PRO A 232 -9.35 -24.94 -3.66
CA PRO A 232 -8.41 -25.67 -2.79
C PRO A 232 -7.19 -24.80 -2.45
N VAL A 233 -6.75 -24.90 -1.20
CA VAL A 233 -5.59 -24.12 -0.74
C VAL A 233 -4.32 -24.51 -1.50
N GLN A 234 -3.43 -23.53 -1.70
CA GLN A 234 -2.13 -23.76 -2.32
C GLN A 234 -1.30 -24.73 -1.47
N PRO A 235 -0.60 -25.72 -2.07
CA PRO A 235 0.10 -26.79 -1.34
C PRO A 235 1.23 -26.30 -0.42
N ASP A 236 1.76 -25.11 -0.68
CA ASP A 236 2.85 -24.49 0.09
C ASP A 236 2.37 -23.65 1.28
N PHE A 237 1.04 -23.60 1.54
CA PHE A 237 0.51 -23.00 2.75
C PHE A 237 0.36 -24.05 3.85
N PRO A 238 1.17 -23.99 4.93
CA PRO A 238 1.04 -24.90 6.06
C PRO A 238 -0.33 -24.86 6.72
N PHE A 239 -0.97 -23.68 6.71
CA PHE A 239 -2.28 -23.45 7.33
C PHE A 239 -3.26 -22.75 6.38
N SER A 240 -4.53 -23.06 6.56
CA SER A 240 -5.67 -22.36 5.95
C SER A 240 -6.91 -22.57 6.82
N PHE A 241 -7.76 -21.54 6.88
CA PHE A 241 -9.05 -21.69 7.57
C PHE A 241 -10.03 -22.56 6.78
N LYS A 242 -10.84 -23.33 7.50
CA LYS A 242 -12.03 -23.98 6.96
C LYS A 242 -13.21 -22.98 6.96
N PRO A 243 -14.28 -23.25 6.17
CA PRO A 243 -15.47 -22.39 6.18
C PRO A 243 -16.03 -22.18 7.60
N GLY A 244 -16.24 -20.93 7.99
CA GLY A 244 -16.75 -20.53 9.29
C GLY A 244 -15.74 -20.59 10.46
N GLU A 245 -14.59 -21.20 10.30
CA GLU A 245 -13.63 -21.44 11.39
C GLU A 245 -13.11 -20.13 12.00
N LEU A 246 -12.67 -19.16 11.17
CA LEU A 246 -12.20 -17.88 11.68
C LEU A 246 -13.29 -17.14 12.48
N LYS A 247 -14.54 -17.19 12.02
CA LYS A 247 -15.67 -16.58 12.72
C LYS A 247 -15.87 -17.20 14.11
N ALA A 248 -15.70 -18.52 14.26
CA ALA A 248 -15.88 -19.22 15.54
C ALA A 248 -14.88 -18.75 16.62
N TYR A 249 -13.67 -18.38 16.25
CA TYR A 249 -12.69 -17.80 17.20
C TYR A 249 -13.16 -16.48 17.82
N TYR A 250 -14.08 -15.76 17.19
CA TYR A 250 -14.55 -14.43 17.61
C TYR A 250 -15.98 -14.45 18.15
N GLU A 251 -16.44 -15.60 18.71
CA GLU A 251 -17.67 -15.65 19.47
C GLU A 251 -17.59 -14.67 20.67
N GLY A 252 -18.64 -13.89 20.88
CA GLY A 252 -18.67 -12.84 21.91
C GLY A 252 -18.07 -11.50 21.49
N TRP A 253 -17.53 -11.36 20.27
CA TRP A 253 -17.11 -10.09 19.69
C TRP A 253 -18.18 -9.52 18.76
N THR A 254 -18.21 -8.21 18.57
CA THR A 254 -19.06 -7.58 17.55
C THR A 254 -18.38 -7.67 16.19
N LEU A 255 -18.93 -8.46 15.27
CA LEU A 255 -18.41 -8.56 13.91
C LEU A 255 -18.84 -7.34 13.09
N LEU A 256 -17.90 -6.46 12.74
CA LEU A 256 -18.14 -5.33 11.86
C LEU A 256 -18.07 -5.75 10.38
N LYS A 257 -17.25 -6.75 10.08
CA LYS A 257 -17.14 -7.38 8.76
C LYS A 257 -16.76 -8.85 8.91
N TYR A 258 -17.42 -9.69 8.14
CA TYR A 258 -16.97 -11.05 7.91
C TYR A 258 -17.36 -11.49 6.50
N ASN A 259 -16.41 -12.04 5.77
CA ASN A 259 -16.68 -12.70 4.50
C ASN A 259 -15.61 -13.76 4.20
N GLU A 260 -15.94 -14.63 3.23
CA GLU A 260 -15.08 -15.69 2.72
C GLU A 260 -14.99 -15.57 1.18
N ASN A 261 -14.62 -14.38 0.72
CA ASN A 261 -14.64 -14.06 -0.70
C ASN A 261 -13.41 -14.60 -1.44
N VAL A 262 -13.59 -14.81 -2.73
CA VAL A 262 -12.49 -15.10 -3.65
C VAL A 262 -11.68 -13.82 -3.86
N GLY A 263 -10.38 -13.95 -3.74
CA GLY A 263 -9.37 -12.92 -4.05
C GLY A 263 -8.28 -13.51 -4.93
N GLU A 264 -7.23 -12.73 -5.15
CA GLU A 264 -6.11 -13.11 -5.99
C GLU A 264 -4.81 -13.08 -5.19
N LEU A 265 -3.99 -14.11 -5.36
CA LEU A 265 -2.61 -14.10 -4.87
C LEU A 265 -1.75 -13.17 -5.74
N HIS A 266 -0.63 -12.71 -5.20
CA HIS A 266 0.38 -12.00 -5.98
C HIS A 266 1.20 -12.91 -6.91
N ARG A 267 0.88 -14.22 -6.91
CA ARG A 267 1.47 -15.24 -7.80
C ARG A 267 0.61 -15.43 -9.03
N VAL A 268 1.25 -15.85 -10.11
CA VAL A 268 0.59 -16.23 -11.35
C VAL A 268 0.71 -17.73 -11.60
N ASP A 269 -0.22 -18.28 -12.34
CA ASP A 269 -0.20 -19.64 -12.85
C ASP A 269 0.69 -19.77 -14.10
N GLU A 270 0.73 -20.96 -14.69
CA GLU A 270 1.48 -21.25 -15.91
C GLU A 270 1.01 -20.45 -17.15
N GLN A 271 -0.20 -19.86 -17.10
CA GLN A 271 -0.76 -19.01 -18.14
C GLN A 271 -0.61 -17.50 -17.85
N ASP A 272 0.26 -17.13 -16.88
CA ASP A 272 0.49 -15.74 -16.43
C ASP A 272 -0.76 -15.05 -15.87
N LYS A 273 -1.74 -15.84 -15.37
CA LYS A 273 -2.94 -15.33 -14.68
C LYS A 273 -2.76 -15.42 -13.18
N ARG A 274 -3.26 -14.43 -12.46
CA ARG A 274 -3.24 -14.46 -10.99
C ARG A 274 -4.02 -15.66 -10.45
N ILE A 275 -3.41 -16.37 -9.51
CA ILE A 275 -4.03 -17.52 -8.85
C ILE A 275 -5.16 -17.01 -7.98
N GLN A 276 -6.37 -17.50 -8.22
CA GLN A 276 -7.52 -17.23 -7.38
C GLN A 276 -7.48 -18.11 -6.13
N GLN A 277 -7.79 -17.53 -5.00
CA GLN A 277 -7.83 -18.18 -3.70
C GLN A 277 -8.95 -17.58 -2.86
N ARG A 278 -9.65 -18.40 -2.09
CA ARG A 278 -10.63 -17.89 -1.13
C ARG A 278 -9.93 -17.40 0.14
N PHE A 279 -10.40 -16.28 0.68
CA PHE A 279 -9.86 -15.68 1.90
C PHE A 279 -10.95 -15.47 2.94
N ALA A 280 -10.68 -15.91 4.17
CA ALA A 280 -11.43 -15.48 5.33
C ALA A 280 -10.98 -14.09 5.74
N THR A 281 -11.91 -13.14 5.76
CA THR A 281 -11.69 -11.77 6.18
C THR A 281 -12.60 -11.44 7.34
N LEU A 282 -12.02 -11.00 8.44
CA LEU A 282 -12.73 -10.65 9.66
C LEU A 282 -12.26 -9.27 10.15
N LEU A 283 -13.20 -8.37 10.44
CA LEU A 283 -13.00 -7.19 11.27
C LEU A 283 -13.96 -7.28 12.45
N ALA A 284 -13.41 -7.43 13.66
CA ALA A 284 -14.19 -7.62 14.87
C ALA A 284 -13.82 -6.62 15.95
N GLN A 285 -14.80 -6.14 16.70
CA GLN A 285 -14.64 -5.24 17.82
C GLN A 285 -14.80 -5.97 19.15
N LYS A 286 -13.84 -5.75 20.06
CA LYS A 286 -13.92 -6.28 21.41
C LYS A 286 -15.00 -5.56 22.20
N ILE A 287 -15.92 -6.32 22.78
CA ILE A 287 -16.96 -5.75 23.67
C ILE A 287 -16.28 -5.13 24.91
N ALA A 288 -16.81 -4.00 25.35
CA ALA A 288 -16.30 -3.24 26.50
C ALA A 288 -16.49 -4.02 27.82
#